data_a4cef9aea388786a0f7a836d57f704b1
#
_entry.id   a4cef9aea388786a0f7a836d57f704b1
#
_cell.length_a   1.000
_cell.length_b   1.000
_cell.length_c   1.000
_cell.angle_alpha   90.00
_cell.angle_beta   90.00
_cell.angle_gamma   90.00
#
_symmetry.space_group_name_H-M   'P 1'
#
loop_
_entity.id
_entity.type
_entity.pdbx_description
1 polymer ?
#
loop_
_entity_poly.entity_id
_entity_poly.type
_entity_poly.pdbx_seq_one_letter_code
_entity_poly.pdbx_strand_id
1 'polypeptide(L)'
;GKDAEVTFQSHNWPHWGNKVVNDYMVNTAAVYKFINDQTLTYINQGYTSDEISNMIELPEALNKIWYTRQYYGTVAHNAKAVYQKFMGWYDSNPVNLNPLMPSDSAKKWVEYLGDVDKVLQMAKADFDKGEYQWVAEVTNTIVFADPTNTDARLLCADALEQLGYQAESGPWRNEYL
;
A
#
# COMPACT_ATOMS: atom_id res chain seq x y z
N GLY A 1 -29.56 -13.34 3.98
CA GLY A 1 -29.92 -12.01 4.08
C GLY A 1 -31.11 -11.46 3.33
N LYS A 2 -31.93 -12.27 2.56
CA LYS A 2 -33.03 -11.71 1.75
C LYS A 2 -34.05 -10.88 2.55
N ASP A 3 -34.23 -11.18 3.83
CA ASP A 3 -35.24 -10.53 4.70
C ASP A 3 -34.58 -9.69 5.80
N ALA A 4 -33.28 -9.38 5.68
CA ALA A 4 -32.59 -8.57 6.65
C ALA A 4 -32.97 -7.09 6.50
N GLU A 5 -33.33 -6.47 7.62
CA GLU A 5 -33.69 -5.05 7.68
C GLU A 5 -32.53 -4.18 8.20
N VAL A 6 -31.53 -4.78 8.83
CA VAL A 6 -30.36 -4.10 9.34
C VAL A 6 -29.11 -4.97 9.12
N THR A 7 -28.03 -4.34 8.68
CA THR A 7 -26.70 -4.94 8.71
C THR A 7 -25.70 -3.99 9.36
N PHE A 8 -24.78 -4.54 10.14
CA PHE A 8 -23.65 -3.81 10.71
C PHE A 8 -22.42 -4.69 10.72
N GLN A 9 -21.28 -4.05 10.69
CA GLN A 9 -19.97 -4.71 10.72
C GLN A 9 -18.91 -3.77 11.29
N SER A 10 -17.74 -4.28 11.61
CA SER A 10 -16.59 -3.44 11.93
C SER A 10 -16.17 -2.64 10.69
N HIS A 11 -15.64 -1.44 10.92
CA HIS A 11 -14.97 -0.60 9.92
C HIS A 11 -15.90 -0.03 8.82
N ASN A 12 -17.20 -0.05 9.03
CA ASN A 12 -18.18 0.62 8.17
C ASN A 12 -19.43 1.04 8.97
N TRP A 13 -20.25 1.91 8.39
CA TRP A 13 -21.49 2.35 9.00
C TRP A 13 -22.58 1.29 8.89
N PRO A 14 -23.51 1.18 9.87
CA PRO A 14 -24.67 0.34 9.74
C PRO A 14 -25.57 0.77 8.57
N HIS A 15 -26.27 -0.19 8.00
CA HIS A 15 -27.24 0.04 6.92
C HIS A 15 -28.61 -0.48 7.33
N TRP A 16 -29.65 0.30 7.04
CA TRP A 16 -31.04 0.02 7.38
C TRP A 16 -31.93 -0.05 6.13
N GLY A 17 -32.94 -0.91 6.19
CA GLY A 17 -33.88 -1.18 5.11
C GLY A 17 -33.40 -2.29 4.18
N ASN A 18 -34.30 -3.23 3.92
CA ASN A 18 -34.02 -4.46 3.17
C ASN A 18 -33.31 -4.20 1.83
N LYS A 19 -33.82 -3.22 1.05
CA LYS A 19 -33.21 -2.87 -0.24
C LYS A 19 -31.76 -2.40 -0.09
N VAL A 20 -31.50 -1.50 0.88
CA VAL A 20 -30.16 -0.94 1.13
C VAL A 20 -29.20 -2.04 1.59
N VAL A 21 -29.67 -2.94 2.47
CA VAL A 21 -28.89 -4.09 2.96
C VAL A 21 -28.53 -5.03 1.80
N ASN A 22 -29.48 -5.32 0.91
CA ASN A 22 -29.20 -6.18 -0.25
C ASN A 22 -28.24 -5.53 -1.23
N ASP A 23 -28.40 -4.26 -1.55
CA ASP A 23 -27.48 -3.49 -2.40
C ASP A 23 -26.07 -3.49 -1.81
N TYR A 24 -25.96 -3.24 -0.50
CA TYR A 24 -24.68 -3.29 0.24
C TYR A 24 -23.99 -4.66 0.10
N MET A 25 -24.72 -5.75 0.36
CA MET A 25 -24.18 -7.10 0.27
C MET A 25 -23.72 -7.45 -1.14
N VAL A 26 -24.52 -7.12 -2.16
CA VAL A 26 -24.18 -7.40 -3.55
C VAL A 26 -22.95 -6.62 -4.01
N ASN A 27 -22.90 -5.33 -3.72
CA ASN A 27 -21.78 -4.49 -4.13
C ASN A 27 -20.49 -4.87 -3.39
N THR A 28 -20.56 -5.18 -2.10
CA THR A 28 -19.40 -5.66 -1.31
C THR A 28 -18.89 -6.99 -1.87
N ALA A 29 -19.80 -7.94 -2.15
CA ALA A 29 -19.43 -9.20 -2.79
C ALA A 29 -18.78 -9.00 -4.17
N ALA A 30 -19.29 -8.04 -4.95
CA ALA A 30 -18.72 -7.69 -6.26
C ALA A 30 -17.28 -7.15 -6.14
N VAL A 31 -16.98 -6.31 -5.13
CA VAL A 31 -15.62 -5.83 -4.86
C VAL A 31 -14.68 -6.98 -4.52
N TYR A 32 -15.07 -7.85 -3.59
CA TYR A 32 -14.24 -9.02 -3.24
C TYR A 32 -14.00 -9.94 -4.44
N LYS A 33 -15.06 -10.22 -5.19
CA LYS A 33 -14.95 -11.06 -6.39
C LYS A 33 -14.04 -10.42 -7.42
N PHE A 34 -14.19 -9.13 -7.71
CA PHE A 34 -13.34 -8.40 -8.65
C PHE A 34 -11.87 -8.48 -8.26
N ILE A 35 -11.54 -8.15 -7.01
CA ILE A 35 -10.14 -8.17 -6.53
C ILE A 35 -9.55 -9.58 -6.66
N ASN A 36 -10.30 -10.61 -6.22
CA ASN A 36 -9.85 -11.99 -6.34
C ASN A 36 -9.60 -12.40 -7.79
N ASP A 37 -10.59 -12.22 -8.66
CA ASP A 37 -10.54 -12.71 -10.04
C ASP A 37 -9.50 -11.92 -10.86
N GLN A 38 -9.43 -10.61 -10.68
CA GLN A 38 -8.46 -9.77 -11.39
C GLN A 38 -7.02 -10.07 -10.95
N THR A 39 -6.81 -10.29 -9.65
CA THR A 39 -5.49 -10.70 -9.14
C THR A 39 -5.08 -12.05 -9.73
N LEU A 40 -5.98 -13.05 -9.74
CA LEU A 40 -5.69 -14.35 -10.35
C LEU A 40 -5.41 -14.22 -11.86
N THR A 41 -6.10 -13.33 -12.55
CA THR A 41 -5.83 -13.06 -13.97
C THR A 41 -4.41 -12.55 -14.18
N TYR A 42 -3.97 -11.58 -13.37
CA TYR A 42 -2.62 -11.05 -13.44
C TYR A 42 -1.55 -12.06 -13.01
N ILE A 43 -1.82 -12.89 -11.99
CA ILE A 43 -0.94 -14.01 -11.61
C ILE A 43 -0.70 -14.94 -12.81
N ASN A 44 -1.76 -15.31 -13.52
CA ASN A 44 -1.67 -16.17 -14.70
C ASN A 44 -0.93 -15.52 -15.88
N GLN A 45 -0.82 -14.19 -15.88
CA GLN A 45 -0.02 -13.43 -16.85
C GLN A 45 1.45 -13.28 -16.41
N GLY A 46 1.79 -13.73 -15.21
CA GLY A 46 3.18 -13.72 -14.69
C GLY A 46 3.55 -12.46 -13.91
N TYR A 47 2.59 -11.60 -13.55
CA TYR A 47 2.86 -10.41 -12.74
C TYR A 47 3.13 -10.78 -11.27
N THR A 48 4.03 -10.02 -10.66
CA THR A 48 4.38 -10.13 -9.23
C THR A 48 3.36 -9.43 -8.33
N SER A 49 3.43 -9.70 -7.02
CA SER A 49 2.56 -9.07 -6.03
C SER A 49 2.61 -7.54 -6.06
N ASP A 50 3.81 -6.98 -6.19
CA ASP A 50 3.99 -5.52 -6.20
C ASP A 50 3.48 -4.89 -7.51
N GLU A 51 3.75 -5.51 -8.65
CA GLU A 51 3.19 -5.06 -9.94
C GLU A 51 1.67 -5.07 -9.90
N ILE A 52 1.04 -6.16 -9.46
CA ILE A 52 -0.42 -6.28 -9.37
C ILE A 52 -1.01 -5.21 -8.47
N SER A 53 -0.40 -4.96 -7.30
CA SER A 53 -0.91 -3.98 -6.35
C SER A 53 -0.89 -2.55 -6.87
N ASN A 54 0.00 -2.24 -7.81
CA ASN A 54 0.09 -0.93 -8.47
C ASN A 54 -0.76 -0.82 -9.73
N MET A 55 -1.21 -1.94 -10.31
CA MET A 55 -1.98 -1.98 -11.56
C MET A 55 -3.48 -2.13 -11.33
N ILE A 56 -3.89 -2.74 -10.21
CA ILE A 56 -5.27 -3.12 -9.97
C ILE A 56 -6.11 -1.91 -9.54
N GLU A 57 -7.15 -1.62 -10.32
CA GLU A 57 -8.10 -0.55 -10.02
C GLU A 57 -9.53 -1.08 -10.03
N LEU A 58 -10.35 -0.62 -9.08
CA LEU A 58 -11.78 -0.95 -9.09
C LEU A 58 -12.47 -0.33 -10.32
N PRO A 59 -13.40 -1.07 -10.96
CA PRO A 59 -14.28 -0.49 -11.96
C PRO A 59 -15.00 0.75 -11.42
N GLU A 60 -15.17 1.75 -12.26
CA GLU A 60 -15.78 3.04 -11.89
C GLU A 60 -17.13 2.86 -11.17
N ALA A 61 -17.93 1.89 -11.61
CA ALA A 61 -19.22 1.57 -11.01
C ALA A 61 -19.14 1.15 -9.54
N LEU A 62 -18.06 0.46 -9.15
CA LEU A 62 -17.82 0.07 -7.75
C LEU A 62 -17.07 1.15 -6.97
N ASN A 63 -16.15 1.86 -7.63
CA ASN A 63 -15.34 2.89 -6.99
C ASN A 63 -16.15 4.15 -6.58
N LYS A 64 -17.29 4.39 -7.24
CA LYS A 64 -18.21 5.51 -6.90
C LYS A 64 -19.12 5.23 -5.70
N ILE A 65 -19.22 3.99 -5.27
CA ILE A 65 -20.10 3.62 -4.15
C ILE A 65 -19.40 3.96 -2.84
N TRP A 66 -20.00 4.83 -2.03
CA TRP A 66 -19.35 5.37 -0.84
C TRP A 66 -18.93 4.30 0.18
N TYR A 67 -19.71 3.22 0.37
CA TYR A 67 -19.40 2.17 1.35
C TYR A 67 -18.43 1.09 0.83
N THR A 68 -18.04 1.14 -0.43
CA THR A 68 -16.98 0.27 -0.98
C THR A 68 -15.64 0.98 -1.14
N ARG A 69 -15.54 2.23 -0.68
CA ARG A 69 -14.29 2.99 -0.69
C ARG A 69 -13.28 2.42 0.31
N GLN A 70 -12.04 2.82 0.12
CA GLN A 70 -10.88 2.22 0.77
C GLN A 70 -10.59 2.82 2.17
N TYR A 71 -11.62 2.99 3.00
CA TYR A 71 -11.49 3.63 4.31
C TYR A 71 -10.71 2.81 5.33
N TYR A 72 -10.69 1.48 5.17
CA TYR A 72 -9.96 0.55 6.03
C TYR A 72 -8.99 -0.31 5.20
N GLY A 73 -9.45 -1.40 4.58
CA GLY A 73 -8.66 -2.16 3.62
C GLY A 73 -8.50 -1.40 2.30
N THR A 74 -7.42 -1.70 1.56
CA THR A 74 -7.18 -1.12 0.24
C THR A 74 -7.20 -2.20 -0.84
N VAL A 75 -7.54 -1.81 -2.07
CA VAL A 75 -7.51 -2.72 -3.22
C VAL A 75 -6.11 -3.28 -3.41
N ALA A 76 -5.07 -2.44 -3.27
CA ALA A 76 -3.68 -2.82 -3.39
C ALA A 76 -3.28 -3.92 -2.38
N HIS A 77 -3.54 -3.71 -1.08
CA HIS A 77 -3.18 -4.70 -0.06
C HIS A 77 -4.06 -5.95 -0.11
N ASN A 78 -5.32 -5.81 -0.50
CA ASN A 78 -6.18 -6.98 -0.72
C ASN A 78 -5.69 -7.84 -1.90
N ALA A 79 -5.19 -7.22 -2.97
CA ALA A 79 -4.55 -7.95 -4.08
C ALA A 79 -3.28 -8.67 -3.62
N LYS A 80 -2.42 -8.02 -2.82
CA LYS A 80 -1.26 -8.67 -2.19
C LYS A 80 -1.68 -9.87 -1.34
N ALA A 81 -2.76 -9.76 -0.57
CA ALA A 81 -3.28 -10.87 0.24
C ALA A 81 -3.80 -12.04 -0.61
N VAL A 82 -4.47 -11.76 -1.73
CA VAL A 82 -4.88 -12.80 -2.70
C VAL A 82 -3.65 -13.45 -3.31
N TYR A 83 -2.66 -12.67 -3.75
CA TYR A 83 -1.41 -13.19 -4.29
C TYR A 83 -0.73 -14.13 -3.29
N GLN A 84 -0.56 -13.68 -2.05
CA GLN A 84 0.08 -14.47 -0.99
C GLN A 84 -0.67 -15.77 -0.71
N LYS A 85 -2.00 -15.76 -0.78
CA LYS A 85 -2.83 -16.97 -0.59
C LYS A 85 -2.54 -18.05 -1.61
N PHE A 86 -2.29 -17.70 -2.86
CA PHE A 86 -2.13 -18.65 -3.97
C PHE A 86 -0.67 -18.92 -4.33
N MET A 87 0.21 -17.92 -4.22
CA MET A 87 1.60 -17.97 -4.66
C MET A 87 2.60 -17.97 -3.50
N GLY A 88 2.21 -17.54 -2.30
CA GLY A 88 3.12 -17.33 -1.19
C GLY A 88 3.80 -15.95 -1.23
N TRP A 89 4.81 -15.78 -0.37
CA TRP A 89 5.50 -14.50 -0.16
C TRP A 89 6.59 -14.20 -1.19
N TYR A 90 7.09 -15.20 -1.89
CA TYR A 90 8.22 -15.06 -2.79
C TYR A 90 7.79 -14.51 -4.16
N ASP A 91 8.45 -13.46 -4.60
CA ASP A 91 8.16 -12.72 -5.82
C ASP A 91 8.79 -13.29 -7.09
N SER A 92 9.42 -14.47 -6.98
CA SER A 92 10.16 -15.14 -8.08
C SER A 92 11.41 -14.40 -8.58
N ASN A 93 11.84 -13.33 -7.91
CA ASN A 93 13.13 -12.69 -8.17
C ASN A 93 14.24 -13.32 -7.32
N PRO A 94 15.22 -14.02 -7.90
CA PRO A 94 16.26 -14.70 -7.14
C PRO A 94 17.09 -13.78 -6.22
N VAL A 95 17.15 -12.48 -6.51
CA VAL A 95 17.82 -11.48 -5.64
C VAL A 95 17.14 -11.39 -4.27
N ASN A 96 15.82 -11.56 -4.25
CA ASN A 96 15.00 -11.47 -3.02
C ASN A 96 14.85 -12.83 -2.30
N LEU A 97 15.44 -13.91 -2.82
CA LEU A 97 15.33 -15.23 -2.20
C LEU A 97 15.98 -15.28 -0.81
N ASN A 98 17.17 -14.69 -0.70
CA ASN A 98 17.93 -14.60 0.56
C ASN A 98 18.72 -13.28 0.60
N PRO A 99 18.05 -12.14 0.78
CA PRO A 99 18.68 -10.83 0.76
C PRO A 99 19.60 -10.64 1.98
N LEU A 100 20.49 -9.66 1.89
CA LEU A 100 21.26 -9.20 3.03
C LEU A 100 20.31 -8.67 4.12
N MET A 101 20.80 -8.66 5.37
CA MET A 101 20.13 -7.94 6.44
C MET A 101 19.88 -6.49 6.02
N PRO A 102 18.70 -5.91 6.32
CA PRO A 102 18.37 -4.54 5.88
C PRO A 102 19.43 -3.50 6.20
N SER A 103 20.00 -3.52 7.41
CA SER A 103 21.07 -2.61 7.80
C SER A 103 22.37 -2.83 7.02
N ASP A 104 22.71 -4.06 6.67
CA ASP A 104 23.93 -4.36 5.92
C ASP A 104 23.77 -3.98 4.45
N SER A 105 22.60 -4.24 3.88
CA SER A 105 22.23 -3.78 2.54
C SER A 105 22.30 -2.25 2.46
N ALA A 106 21.69 -1.57 3.43
CA ALA A 106 21.64 -0.11 3.48
C ALA A 106 23.05 0.52 3.54
N LYS A 107 23.96 -0.03 4.37
CA LYS A 107 25.37 0.44 4.44
C LYS A 107 26.05 0.34 3.09
N LYS A 108 25.84 -0.77 2.37
CA LYS A 108 26.42 -0.91 1.03
C LYS A 108 25.81 0.05 0.01
N TRP A 109 24.50 0.26 0.07
CA TRP A 109 23.85 1.24 -0.79
C TRP A 109 24.39 2.66 -0.54
N VAL A 110 24.56 3.07 0.72
CA VAL A 110 25.14 4.38 1.06
C VAL A 110 26.59 4.48 0.59
N GLU A 111 27.40 3.41 0.69
CA GLU A 111 28.76 3.36 0.14
C GLU A 111 28.76 3.61 -1.38
N TYR A 112 27.81 3.01 -2.13
CA TYR A 112 27.66 3.23 -3.58
C TYR A 112 27.12 4.62 -3.92
N LEU A 113 26.23 5.18 -3.12
CA LEU A 113 25.69 6.53 -3.30
C LEU A 113 26.76 7.63 -3.08
N GLY A 114 27.73 7.37 -2.22
CA GLY A 114 28.86 8.25 -1.95
C GLY A 114 28.52 9.40 -1.00
N ASP A 115 28.32 10.59 -1.52
CA ASP A 115 28.08 11.80 -0.72
C ASP A 115 26.62 11.85 -0.23
N VAL A 116 26.40 11.52 1.06
CA VAL A 116 25.10 11.50 1.71
C VAL A 116 24.46 12.89 1.76
N ASP A 117 25.25 13.95 1.99
CA ASP A 117 24.70 15.32 2.05
C ASP A 117 24.14 15.75 0.70
N LYS A 118 24.81 15.36 -0.38
CA LYS A 118 24.29 15.59 -1.74
C LYS A 118 23.02 14.79 -2.01
N VAL A 119 22.95 13.55 -1.55
CA VAL A 119 21.75 12.71 -1.70
C VAL A 119 20.56 13.33 -0.94
N LEU A 120 20.77 13.83 0.28
CA LEU A 120 19.75 14.51 1.07
C LEU A 120 19.28 15.83 0.41
N GLN A 121 20.19 16.58 -0.21
CA GLN A 121 19.79 17.78 -0.99
C GLN A 121 18.91 17.40 -2.19
N MET A 122 19.22 16.32 -2.89
CA MET A 122 18.40 15.81 -4.00
C MET A 122 17.04 15.35 -3.48
N ALA A 123 17.00 14.56 -2.41
CA ALA A 123 15.76 14.08 -1.81
C ALA A 123 14.87 15.24 -1.34
N LYS A 124 15.44 16.32 -0.80
CA LYS A 124 14.68 17.52 -0.45
C LYS A 124 14.09 18.21 -1.68
N ALA A 125 14.82 18.28 -2.77
CA ALA A 125 14.27 18.81 -4.03
C ALA A 125 13.15 17.93 -4.62
N ASP A 126 13.20 16.61 -4.39
CA ASP A 126 12.13 15.69 -4.78
C ASP A 126 10.93 15.79 -3.83
N PHE A 127 11.15 16.03 -2.55
CA PHE A 127 10.08 16.34 -1.59
C PHE A 127 9.27 17.57 -2.02
N ASP A 128 9.96 18.64 -2.45
CA ASP A 128 9.33 19.87 -2.94
C ASP A 128 8.49 19.65 -4.23
N LYS A 129 8.75 18.56 -4.97
CA LYS A 129 7.95 18.14 -6.13
C LYS A 129 6.77 17.22 -5.76
N GLY A 130 6.68 16.78 -4.51
CA GLY A 130 5.65 15.84 -4.05
C GLY A 130 6.00 14.36 -4.22
N GLU A 131 7.24 14.01 -4.50
CA GLU A 131 7.74 12.64 -4.69
C GLU A 131 7.95 11.92 -3.34
N TYR A 132 6.97 12.02 -2.45
CA TYR A 132 7.12 11.63 -1.04
C TYR A 132 7.48 10.16 -0.84
N GLN A 133 6.92 9.25 -1.63
CA GLN A 133 7.26 7.82 -1.53
C GLN A 133 8.74 7.58 -1.87
N TRP A 134 9.24 8.22 -2.93
CA TRP A 134 10.63 8.12 -3.32
C TRP A 134 11.57 8.70 -2.24
N VAL A 135 11.21 9.86 -1.71
CA VAL A 135 11.96 10.49 -0.62
C VAL A 135 12.01 9.58 0.62
N ALA A 136 10.90 8.96 0.99
CA ALA A 136 10.85 8.00 2.09
C ALA A 136 11.78 6.80 1.83
N GLU A 137 11.81 6.23 0.64
CA GLU A 137 12.68 5.10 0.29
C GLU A 137 14.18 5.45 0.37
N VAL A 138 14.56 6.60 -0.19
CA VAL A 138 15.94 7.08 -0.16
C VAL A 138 16.42 7.37 1.26
N THR A 139 15.64 8.16 2.00
CA THR A 139 15.98 8.55 3.36
C THR A 139 15.95 7.38 4.34
N ASN A 140 15.00 6.46 4.20
CA ASN A 140 14.95 5.22 4.96
C ASN A 140 16.22 4.38 4.76
N THR A 141 16.75 4.32 3.55
CA THR A 141 18.02 3.63 3.28
C THR A 141 19.16 4.27 4.07
N ILE A 142 19.24 5.60 4.14
CA ILE A 142 20.27 6.31 4.93
C ILE A 142 20.06 6.04 6.42
N VAL A 143 18.83 6.09 6.93
CA VAL A 143 18.50 5.82 8.33
C VAL A 143 18.86 4.40 8.74
N PHE A 144 18.64 3.40 7.89
CA PHE A 144 19.05 2.02 8.17
C PHE A 144 20.58 1.83 8.14
N ALA A 145 21.31 2.63 7.36
CA ALA A 145 22.77 2.63 7.35
C ALA A 145 23.36 3.33 8.56
N ASP A 146 22.80 4.49 8.93
CA ASP A 146 23.19 5.31 10.08
C ASP A 146 21.94 5.87 10.80
N PRO A 147 21.45 5.19 11.85
CA PRO A 147 20.29 5.64 12.63
C PRO A 147 20.51 6.98 13.37
N THR A 148 21.75 7.49 13.45
CA THR A 148 22.07 8.75 14.11
C THR A 148 21.99 9.96 13.17
N ASN A 149 21.83 9.73 11.86
CA ASN A 149 21.69 10.81 10.88
C ASN A 149 20.34 11.53 11.07
N THR A 150 20.37 12.66 11.77
CA THR A 150 19.17 13.42 12.12
C THR A 150 18.46 13.99 10.89
N ASP A 151 19.20 14.47 9.89
CA ASP A 151 18.62 15.10 8.70
C ASP A 151 17.86 14.08 7.85
N ALA A 152 18.42 12.88 7.68
CA ALA A 152 17.73 11.78 7.01
C ALA A 152 16.46 11.36 7.76
N ARG A 153 16.53 11.28 9.09
CA ARG A 153 15.36 10.91 9.91
C ARG A 153 14.25 11.93 9.83
N LEU A 154 14.57 13.22 9.89
CA LEU A 154 13.57 14.27 9.81
C LEU A 154 12.91 14.31 8.42
N LEU A 155 13.70 14.28 7.36
CA LEU A 155 13.16 14.28 6.00
C LEU A 155 12.34 13.02 5.69
N CYS A 156 12.73 11.86 6.25
CA CYS A 156 11.94 10.63 6.17
C CYS A 156 10.58 10.79 6.86
N ALA A 157 10.58 11.34 8.09
CA ALA A 157 9.37 11.59 8.86
C ALA A 157 8.44 12.56 8.13
N ASP A 158 8.97 13.66 7.60
CA ASP A 158 8.19 14.64 6.82
C ASP A 158 7.55 13.98 5.58
N ALA A 159 8.28 13.12 4.87
CA ALA A 159 7.75 12.40 3.71
C ALA A 159 6.65 11.41 4.09
N LEU A 160 6.84 10.64 5.17
CA LEU A 160 5.83 9.72 5.68
C LEU A 160 4.58 10.46 6.17
N GLU A 161 4.73 11.61 6.83
CA GLU A 161 3.60 12.47 7.23
C GLU A 161 2.76 12.88 6.03
N GLN A 162 3.38 13.31 4.93
CA GLN A 162 2.68 13.66 3.70
C GLN A 162 1.93 12.48 3.09
N LEU A 163 2.54 11.29 3.06
CA LEU A 163 1.88 10.06 2.63
C LEU A 163 0.69 9.71 3.53
N GLY A 164 0.83 9.91 4.84
CA GLY A 164 -0.25 9.73 5.81
C GLY A 164 -1.43 10.65 5.54
N TYR A 165 -1.19 11.93 5.27
CA TYR A 165 -2.27 12.88 4.92
C TYR A 165 -2.97 12.56 3.61
N GLN A 166 -2.28 11.94 2.66
CA GLN A 166 -2.86 11.54 1.37
C GLN A 166 -3.61 10.20 1.43
N ALA A 167 -3.39 9.39 2.47
CA ALA A 167 -4.00 8.07 2.58
C ALA A 167 -5.50 8.16 2.93
N GLU A 168 -6.37 7.59 2.09
CA GLU A 168 -7.79 7.41 2.39
C GLU A 168 -8.00 6.36 3.48
N SER A 169 -7.21 5.30 3.47
CA SER A 169 -7.26 4.22 4.46
C SER A 169 -6.76 4.68 5.82
N GLY A 170 -7.60 4.54 6.86
CA GLY A 170 -7.23 4.83 8.23
C GLY A 170 -6.03 4.02 8.73
N PRO A 171 -5.96 2.69 8.51
CA PRO A 171 -4.77 1.90 8.81
C PRO A 171 -3.50 2.39 8.13
N TRP A 172 -3.55 2.70 6.83
CA TRP A 172 -2.38 3.24 6.13
C TRP A 172 -1.90 4.56 6.74
N ARG A 173 -2.85 5.46 7.02
CA ARG A 173 -2.55 6.73 7.69
C ARG A 173 -1.83 6.50 9.02
N ASN A 174 -2.32 5.57 9.83
CA ASN A 174 -1.73 5.27 11.13
C ASN A 174 -0.37 4.58 11.04
N GLU A 175 -0.08 3.86 9.96
CA GLU A 175 1.24 3.27 9.72
C GLU A 175 2.28 4.31 9.29
N TYR A 176 1.85 5.35 8.56
CA TYR A 176 2.73 6.43 8.12
C TYR A 176 3.04 7.43 9.26
N LEU A 177 2.10 7.67 10.19
CA LEU A 177 2.20 8.64 11.28
C LEU A 177 2.68 8.01 12.60
#